data_d851c4482bceb7972df092486eb20b9a
#
_entry.id   d851c4482bceb7972df092486eb20b9a
#
_cell.length_a   1.000
_cell.length_b   1.000
_cell.length_c   1.000
_cell.angle_alpha   90.00
_cell.angle_beta   90.00
_cell.angle_gamma   90.00
#
_symmetry.space_group_name_H-M   'P 1'
#
loop_
_entity.id
_entity.type
_entity.pdbx_description
1 polymer ?
#
loop_
_entity_poly.entity_id
_entity_poly.type
_entity_poly.pdbx_seq_one_letter_code
_entity_poly.pdbx_strand_id
1 'polypeptide(L)'
;MLAGVAVLGLVGAGAAGMPRLGPAPHGSRVAPPVVARVDAVAAPAIVSPAPSAAASVTTPSSRAARETKAPARTPAEPVTVPATGPGTYRVADVRAEPATRRGQLYRVDVRVERGLDVDADAVARAVAETLNDERSWGGTGRYRFQLVGAGERADLHAYLVTPGTTDRLCSPLLTRGELSCRVGPQVVLNAKRWLRGAPAYGRDVAGYRQYLVNHEFGHALGRGHVRCPGRGRLAPVMLQQTKGLDGCRRNPWPSATRG
;
A
#
# COMPACT_ATOMS: atom_id res chain seq x y z
N MET A 1 -5.58 21.08 -68.30
CA MET A 1 -5.13 22.47 -68.11
C MET A 1 -4.61 22.53 -66.69
N LEU A 2 -3.27 22.43 -66.51
CA LEU A 2 -2.30 23.49 -66.26
C LEU A 2 -2.73 24.30 -65.00
N ALA A 3 -2.00 24.47 -63.93
CA ALA A 3 -0.58 24.68 -63.77
C ALA A 3 -0.13 24.37 -62.33
N GLY A 4 1.10 23.92 -62.21
CA GLY A 4 1.86 23.85 -60.97
C GLY A 4 2.46 25.20 -60.59
N VAL A 5 2.80 25.32 -59.28
CA VAL A 5 3.83 26.25 -58.80
C VAL A 5 4.63 25.55 -57.72
N ALA A 6 5.91 25.33 -58.04
CA ALA A 6 6.95 24.97 -57.08
C ALA A 6 7.54 26.25 -56.48
N VAL A 7 7.77 26.29 -55.17
CA VAL A 7 8.66 27.28 -54.55
C VAL A 7 9.67 26.53 -53.67
N LEU A 8 10.94 26.57 -54.12
CA LEU A 8 12.14 26.30 -53.37
C LEU A 8 12.42 27.49 -52.42
N GLY A 9 12.95 27.22 -51.26
CA GLY A 9 13.43 28.26 -50.35
C GLY A 9 14.13 27.72 -49.14
N LEU A 10 15.41 27.46 -49.27
CA LEU A 10 16.58 27.87 -48.50
C LEU A 10 16.80 27.29 -47.08
N VAL A 11 17.88 26.54 -47.04
CA VAL A 11 18.69 26.06 -45.92
C VAL A 11 19.25 27.24 -45.12
N GLY A 12 19.03 27.17 -43.78
CA GLY A 12 19.67 28.02 -42.80
C GLY A 12 20.29 27.15 -41.69
N ALA A 13 21.59 26.84 -41.81
CA ALA A 13 22.36 26.20 -40.76
C ALA A 13 22.74 27.21 -39.69
N GLY A 14 22.14 27.10 -38.48
CA GLY A 14 22.53 27.84 -37.29
C GLY A 14 23.25 26.93 -36.34
N ALA A 15 24.58 27.02 -36.27
CA ALA A 15 25.40 26.40 -35.26
C ALA A 15 25.25 27.13 -33.93
N ALA A 16 24.60 26.56 -32.94
CA ALA A 16 24.57 27.07 -31.58
C ALA A 16 25.66 26.35 -30.74
N GLY A 17 26.62 27.14 -30.28
CA GLY A 17 27.77 26.69 -29.50
C GLY A 17 27.36 26.13 -28.12
N MET A 18 27.99 25.03 -27.74
CA MET A 18 27.91 24.45 -26.40
C MET A 18 28.70 25.29 -25.39
N PRO A 19 28.17 25.59 -24.20
CA PRO A 19 28.98 26.18 -23.13
C PRO A 19 29.94 25.15 -22.56
N ARG A 20 31.21 25.56 -22.45
CA ARG A 20 32.29 24.79 -21.79
C ARG A 20 32.05 24.82 -20.27
N LEU A 21 31.97 23.65 -19.66
CA LEU A 21 32.01 23.46 -18.21
C LEU A 21 33.42 23.72 -17.74
N GLY A 22 33.58 24.73 -16.83
CA GLY A 22 34.79 24.99 -16.10
C GLY A 22 35.01 23.97 -14.96
N PRO A 23 36.27 23.83 -14.46
CA PRO A 23 36.61 22.85 -13.44
C PRO A 23 36.02 23.22 -12.07
N ALA A 24 35.53 22.19 -11.34
CA ALA A 24 34.99 22.30 -9.99
C ALA A 24 36.09 22.65 -8.96
N PRO A 25 35.76 23.42 -7.90
CA PRO A 25 36.70 23.71 -6.84
C PRO A 25 36.90 22.50 -5.90
N HIS A 26 38.17 22.29 -5.56
CA HIS A 26 38.66 21.24 -4.67
C HIS A 26 38.21 21.44 -3.22
N GLY A 27 37.71 20.41 -2.64
CA GLY A 27 37.85 19.85 -1.29
C GLY A 27 37.98 20.78 -0.09
N SER A 28 36.92 20.88 0.69
CA SER A 28 37.02 21.16 2.12
C SER A 28 37.04 19.85 2.89
N ARG A 29 38.17 19.57 3.55
CA ARG A 29 38.33 18.45 4.48
C ARG A 29 37.49 18.74 5.73
N VAL A 30 36.50 17.89 5.98
CA VAL A 30 35.77 17.87 7.25
C VAL A 30 36.56 17.01 8.23
N ALA A 31 36.95 17.60 9.37
CA ALA A 31 37.60 16.90 10.46
C ALA A 31 36.64 15.93 11.16
N PRO A 32 37.12 14.77 11.67
CA PRO A 32 36.27 13.82 12.38
C PRO A 32 35.84 14.38 13.75
N PRO A 33 34.64 14.01 14.25
CA PRO A 33 34.15 14.44 15.55
C PRO A 33 34.96 13.78 16.69
N VAL A 34 35.31 14.58 17.67
CA VAL A 34 35.93 14.16 18.93
C VAL A 34 34.91 13.37 19.74
N VAL A 35 35.24 12.12 20.04
CA VAL A 35 34.44 11.25 20.90
C VAL A 35 34.73 11.63 22.35
N ALA A 36 33.76 12.22 23.04
CA ALA A 36 33.82 12.45 24.47
C ALA A 36 33.60 11.11 25.20
N ARG A 37 34.55 10.74 26.05
CA ARG A 37 34.41 9.63 26.99
C ARG A 37 33.38 10.02 28.05
N VAL A 38 32.37 9.21 28.23
CA VAL A 38 31.45 9.28 29.40
C VAL A 38 31.91 8.26 30.42
N ASP A 39 32.26 8.76 31.60
CA ASP A 39 32.62 7.94 32.74
C ASP A 39 31.45 7.12 33.26
N ALA A 40 31.72 5.87 33.57
CA ALA A 40 30.75 4.91 34.10
C ALA A 40 30.35 5.31 35.53
N VAL A 41 29.07 5.59 35.75
CA VAL A 41 28.47 5.75 37.07
C VAL A 41 27.99 4.39 37.55
N ALA A 42 28.50 3.97 38.70
CA ALA A 42 28.16 2.70 39.36
C ALA A 42 26.69 2.62 39.75
N ALA A 43 26.07 1.48 39.49
CA ALA A 43 24.72 1.14 39.89
C ALA A 43 24.65 0.77 41.39
N PRO A 44 23.61 1.19 42.13
CA PRO A 44 23.40 0.74 43.50
C PRO A 44 22.79 -0.69 43.57
N ALA A 45 23.26 -1.46 44.53
CA ALA A 45 22.84 -2.83 44.82
C ALA A 45 21.37 -2.90 45.25
N ILE A 46 20.64 -3.83 44.65
CA ILE A 46 19.25 -4.15 45.02
C ILE A 46 19.28 -5.19 46.15
N VAL A 47 18.74 -4.82 47.30
CA VAL A 47 18.54 -5.72 48.45
C VAL A 47 17.25 -6.49 48.24
N SER A 48 17.34 -7.81 48.25
CA SER A 48 16.22 -8.75 48.18
C SER A 48 15.56 -8.86 49.57
N PRO A 49 14.24 -8.78 49.72
CA PRO A 49 13.58 -9.26 50.93
C PRO A 49 13.15 -10.74 50.82
N ALA A 50 13.35 -11.47 51.91
CA ALA A 50 13.01 -12.86 52.12
C ALA A 50 11.49 -13.11 52.16
N PRO A 51 11.04 -14.37 51.94
CA PRO A 51 9.61 -14.70 51.83
C PRO A 51 8.97 -14.87 53.21
N SER A 52 7.79 -14.25 53.39
CA SER A 52 6.93 -14.45 54.56
C SER A 52 5.76 -15.38 54.24
N ALA A 53 5.53 -16.25 55.19
CA ALA A 53 4.60 -17.34 55.38
C ALA A 53 3.23 -17.37 54.69
N ALA A 54 2.86 -18.64 54.44
CA ALA A 54 1.60 -19.16 53.95
C ALA A 54 0.35 -18.67 54.72
N ALA A 55 -0.68 -18.29 53.94
CA ALA A 55 -2.07 -18.31 54.42
C ALA A 55 -2.89 -19.18 53.47
N SER A 56 -3.42 -20.26 54.05
CA SER A 56 -4.37 -21.17 53.39
C SER A 56 -5.69 -20.44 53.11
N VAL A 57 -6.09 -20.39 51.84
CA VAL A 57 -7.43 -19.94 51.46
C VAL A 57 -8.15 -21.08 50.75
N THR A 58 -9.24 -21.47 51.37
CA THR A 58 -10.24 -22.44 50.91
C THR A 58 -10.76 -22.20 49.51
N THR A 59 -10.76 -23.28 48.74
CA THR A 59 -11.38 -23.38 47.39
C THR A 59 -12.91 -23.22 47.47
N PRO A 60 -13.52 -22.38 46.61
CA PRO A 60 -14.92 -22.53 46.28
C PRO A 60 -15.06 -23.36 45.01
N SER A 61 -15.91 -24.33 45.15
CA SER A 61 -16.57 -25.23 44.21
C SER A 61 -16.65 -24.74 42.76
N SER A 62 -16.08 -25.57 41.87
CA SER A 62 -16.22 -25.58 40.42
C SER A 62 -17.69 -25.62 40.00
N ARG A 63 -18.24 -24.48 39.58
CA ARG A 63 -19.47 -24.44 38.77
C ARG A 63 -19.07 -24.62 37.32
N ALA A 64 -19.28 -25.81 36.77
CA ALA A 64 -19.08 -26.17 35.40
C ALA A 64 -19.73 -25.14 34.46
N ALA A 65 -18.91 -24.28 33.85
CA ALA A 65 -19.34 -23.46 32.73
C ALA A 65 -19.62 -24.40 31.56
N ARG A 66 -20.89 -24.47 31.16
CA ARG A 66 -21.34 -25.13 29.96
C ARG A 66 -20.73 -24.40 28.77
N GLU A 67 -19.72 -24.97 28.17
CA GLU A 67 -19.21 -24.51 26.85
C GLU A 67 -20.33 -24.65 25.84
N THR A 68 -20.97 -23.57 25.51
CA THR A 68 -21.83 -23.45 24.34
C THR A 68 -20.91 -23.47 23.13
N LYS A 69 -20.77 -24.65 22.51
CA LYS A 69 -20.13 -24.83 21.22
C LYS A 69 -20.74 -23.86 20.22
N ALA A 70 -19.97 -22.86 19.83
CA ALA A 70 -20.38 -21.92 18.79
C ALA A 70 -20.80 -22.72 17.52
N PRO A 71 -21.91 -22.35 16.84
CA PRO A 71 -22.36 -23.07 15.68
C PRO A 71 -21.24 -23.07 14.64
N ALA A 72 -20.94 -24.26 14.10
CA ALA A 72 -19.98 -24.44 13.02
C ALA A 72 -20.41 -23.53 11.86
N ARG A 73 -19.59 -22.54 11.50
CA ARG A 73 -19.83 -21.70 10.34
C ARG A 73 -19.84 -22.60 9.11
N THR A 74 -20.99 -22.67 8.44
CA THR A 74 -21.13 -23.25 7.13
C THR A 74 -20.01 -22.67 6.22
N PRO A 75 -19.33 -23.50 5.41
CA PRO A 75 -18.35 -22.98 4.45
C PRO A 75 -19.04 -21.91 3.58
N ALA A 76 -18.52 -20.68 3.61
CA ALA A 76 -19.06 -19.62 2.78
C ALA A 76 -18.95 -20.04 1.31
N GLU A 77 -20.05 -19.90 0.58
CA GLU A 77 -20.07 -20.13 -0.86
C GLU A 77 -18.94 -19.39 -1.57
N PRO A 78 -18.32 -19.97 -2.62
CA PRO A 78 -17.24 -19.30 -3.33
C PRO A 78 -17.78 -18.01 -3.97
N VAL A 79 -17.24 -16.87 -3.55
CA VAL A 79 -17.62 -15.55 -4.08
C VAL A 79 -17.40 -15.53 -5.59
N THR A 80 -18.48 -15.37 -6.35
CA THR A 80 -18.44 -15.27 -7.82
C THR A 80 -17.93 -13.88 -8.21
N VAL A 81 -16.95 -13.84 -9.11
CA VAL A 81 -16.41 -12.60 -9.66
C VAL A 81 -16.59 -12.65 -11.16
N PRO A 82 -17.34 -11.72 -11.77
CA PRO A 82 -17.47 -11.64 -13.23
C PRO A 82 -16.10 -11.48 -13.89
N ALA A 83 -15.87 -12.19 -15.00
CA ALA A 83 -14.61 -12.08 -15.73
C ALA A 83 -14.42 -10.70 -16.37
N THR A 84 -15.54 -10.10 -16.83
CA THR A 84 -15.57 -8.78 -17.49
C THR A 84 -16.73 -7.96 -16.93
N GLY A 85 -16.62 -6.63 -17.05
CA GLY A 85 -17.67 -5.68 -16.65
C GLY A 85 -17.89 -4.60 -17.71
N PRO A 86 -18.92 -3.74 -17.50
CA PRO A 86 -19.33 -2.72 -18.47
C PRO A 86 -18.38 -1.53 -18.58
N GLY A 87 -17.38 -1.40 -17.69
CA GLY A 87 -16.48 -0.24 -17.67
C GLY A 87 -17.15 1.05 -17.18
N THR A 88 -18.30 0.95 -16.52
CA THR A 88 -18.98 2.07 -15.85
C THR A 88 -18.94 1.87 -14.34
N TYR A 89 -18.96 2.97 -13.57
CA TYR A 89 -18.61 2.92 -12.16
C TYR A 89 -19.69 3.55 -11.27
N ARG A 90 -19.80 3.05 -10.05
CA ARG A 90 -20.35 3.77 -8.91
C ARG A 90 -19.20 4.44 -8.19
N VAL A 91 -19.29 5.74 -7.97
CA VAL A 91 -18.33 6.48 -7.14
C VAL A 91 -18.85 6.45 -5.71
N ALA A 92 -17.99 6.10 -4.76
CA ALA A 92 -18.34 6.15 -3.35
C ALA A 92 -18.61 7.60 -2.90
N ASP A 93 -19.60 7.78 -2.03
CA ASP A 93 -19.96 9.12 -1.50
C ASP A 93 -19.69 9.24 0.00
N VAL A 94 -18.64 8.60 0.47
CA VAL A 94 -18.14 8.72 1.83
C VAL A 94 -16.87 9.56 1.86
N ARG A 95 -16.65 10.24 2.98
CA ARG A 95 -15.49 11.10 3.22
C ARG A 95 -14.74 10.63 4.45
N ALA A 96 -13.42 10.79 4.44
CA ALA A 96 -12.58 10.59 5.62
C ALA A 96 -11.42 11.57 5.60
N GLU A 97 -11.18 12.19 6.74
CA GLU A 97 -10.04 13.06 6.93
C GLU A 97 -8.74 12.26 7.07
N PRO A 98 -7.60 12.87 6.69
CA PRO A 98 -6.30 12.25 6.92
C PRO A 98 -6.01 12.05 8.40
N ALA A 99 -5.42 10.91 8.77
CA ALA A 99 -5.01 10.63 10.15
C ALA A 99 -3.95 11.61 10.70
N THR A 100 -3.23 12.30 9.83
CA THR A 100 -2.17 13.26 10.21
C THR A 100 -2.36 14.61 9.53
N ARG A 101 -1.81 15.67 10.14
CA ARG A 101 -1.81 17.02 9.56
C ARG A 101 -0.54 17.35 8.76
N ARG A 102 0.50 16.50 8.84
CA ARG A 102 1.80 16.70 8.18
C ARG A 102 1.92 15.84 6.93
N GLY A 103 2.73 16.32 5.98
CA GLY A 103 3.03 15.60 4.74
C GLY A 103 2.18 16.07 3.56
N GLN A 104 2.54 15.56 2.38
CA GLN A 104 1.85 15.86 1.13
C GLN A 104 0.44 15.25 1.15
N LEU A 105 -0.56 16.08 0.85
CA LEU A 105 -1.96 15.65 0.76
C LEU A 105 -2.22 15.02 -0.61
N TYR A 106 -2.89 13.87 -0.59
CA TYR A 106 -3.54 13.25 -1.73
C TYR A 106 -5.02 13.08 -1.45
N ARG A 107 -5.87 13.65 -2.30
CA ARG A 107 -7.30 13.40 -2.31
C ARG A 107 -7.57 12.15 -3.13
N VAL A 108 -8.32 11.22 -2.58
CA VAL A 108 -8.59 9.91 -3.18
C VAL A 108 -10.09 9.74 -3.34
N ASP A 109 -10.58 9.47 -4.54
CA ASP A 109 -11.92 8.92 -4.75
C ASP A 109 -11.85 7.41 -4.99
N VAL A 110 -12.95 6.72 -4.73
CA VAL A 110 -13.06 5.27 -4.95
C VAL A 110 -14.21 4.97 -5.89
N ARG A 111 -13.92 4.18 -6.91
CA ARG A 111 -14.82 3.84 -8.01
C ARG A 111 -14.95 2.33 -8.12
N VAL A 112 -16.16 1.81 -7.97
CA VAL A 112 -16.45 0.38 -8.09
C VAL A 112 -17.18 0.11 -9.40
N GLU A 113 -16.68 -0.81 -10.20
CA GLU A 113 -17.30 -1.16 -11.47
C GLU A 113 -18.72 -1.71 -11.26
N ARG A 114 -19.66 -1.23 -12.06
CA ARG A 114 -21.05 -1.74 -12.04
C ARG A 114 -21.07 -3.20 -12.46
N GLY A 115 -21.97 -3.98 -11.85
CA GLY A 115 -22.02 -5.42 -12.03
C GLY A 115 -21.17 -6.21 -11.03
N LEU A 116 -20.32 -5.55 -10.23
CA LEU A 116 -19.74 -6.15 -9.04
C LEU A 116 -20.76 -6.06 -7.88
N ASP A 117 -21.02 -7.18 -7.22
CA ASP A 117 -21.81 -7.23 -5.98
C ASP A 117 -20.94 -6.82 -4.78
N VAL A 118 -20.60 -5.54 -4.76
CA VAL A 118 -19.74 -4.93 -3.74
C VAL A 118 -20.22 -3.51 -3.45
N ASP A 119 -20.37 -3.18 -2.18
CA ASP A 119 -20.69 -1.82 -1.74
C ASP A 119 -19.49 -0.88 -1.94
N ALA A 120 -19.70 0.17 -2.76
CA ALA A 120 -18.65 1.14 -3.07
C ALA A 120 -18.17 1.90 -1.83
N ASP A 121 -19.07 2.25 -0.93
CA ASP A 121 -18.75 2.97 0.30
C ASP A 121 -17.95 2.10 1.28
N ALA A 122 -18.27 0.81 1.36
CA ALA A 122 -17.50 -0.13 2.16
C ALA A 122 -16.07 -0.31 1.62
N VAL A 123 -15.90 -0.35 0.29
CA VAL A 123 -14.56 -0.39 -0.33
C VAL A 123 -13.80 0.89 -0.01
N ALA A 124 -14.44 2.05 -0.14
CA ALA A 124 -13.83 3.35 0.12
C ALA A 124 -13.37 3.47 1.58
N ARG A 125 -14.20 3.05 2.54
CA ARG A 125 -13.80 2.99 3.95
C ARG A 125 -12.57 2.10 4.16
N ALA A 126 -12.56 0.89 3.60
CA ALA A 126 -11.43 -0.03 3.73
C ALA A 126 -10.13 0.51 3.11
N VAL A 127 -10.22 1.23 1.98
CA VAL A 127 -9.08 1.92 1.38
C VAL A 127 -8.58 3.04 2.29
N ALA A 128 -9.48 3.90 2.79
CA ALA A 128 -9.11 5.02 3.66
C ALA A 128 -8.52 4.53 5.00
N GLU A 129 -9.11 3.54 5.64
CA GLU A 129 -8.60 2.91 6.87
C GLU A 129 -7.20 2.34 6.65
N THR A 130 -6.99 1.65 5.52
CA THR A 130 -5.66 1.10 5.20
C THR A 130 -4.62 2.20 5.00
N LEU A 131 -4.93 3.24 4.22
CA LEU A 131 -3.97 4.30 3.90
C LEU A 131 -3.63 5.17 5.10
N ASN A 132 -4.58 5.35 6.03
CA ASN A 132 -4.44 6.17 7.23
C ASN A 132 -4.02 5.37 8.48
N ASP A 133 -3.80 4.06 8.38
CA ASP A 133 -3.23 3.25 9.46
C ASP A 133 -1.80 3.74 9.77
N GLU A 134 -1.42 3.76 11.04
CA GLU A 134 -0.08 4.18 11.49
C GLU A 134 1.06 3.36 10.86
N ARG A 135 0.79 2.12 10.47
CA ARG A 135 1.73 1.21 9.81
C ARG A 135 1.81 1.45 8.30
N SER A 136 0.89 2.22 7.73
CA SER A 136 0.77 2.51 6.30
C SER A 136 1.62 3.72 5.88
N TRP A 137 1.46 4.14 4.62
CA TRP A 137 2.12 5.31 4.05
C TRP A 137 1.72 6.60 4.77
N GLY A 138 0.47 6.74 5.23
CA GLY A 138 -0.02 7.86 6.02
C GLY A 138 0.70 7.99 7.36
N GLY A 139 1.00 6.88 8.04
CA GLY A 139 1.74 6.86 9.30
C GLY A 139 3.21 7.26 9.17
N THR A 140 3.73 7.48 7.96
CA THR A 140 5.11 7.92 7.74
C THR A 140 5.37 9.38 8.07
N GLY A 141 4.33 10.19 8.19
CA GLY A 141 4.42 11.65 8.28
C GLY A 141 4.82 12.35 6.98
N ARG A 142 5.08 11.60 5.89
CA ARG A 142 5.44 12.15 4.57
C ARG A 142 4.23 12.37 3.67
N TYR A 143 3.16 11.58 3.86
CA TYR A 143 1.95 11.58 3.04
C TYR A 143 0.73 11.59 3.94
N ARG A 144 -0.37 12.11 3.43
CA ARG A 144 -1.71 12.04 4.03
C ARG A 144 -2.74 11.82 2.94
N PHE A 145 -3.75 11.04 3.28
CA PHE A 145 -4.77 10.63 2.32
C PHE A 145 -6.14 11.07 2.83
N GLN A 146 -6.81 11.93 2.08
CA GLN A 146 -8.18 12.36 2.29
C GLN A 146 -9.08 11.58 1.36
N LEU A 147 -10.05 10.87 1.89
CA LEU A 147 -11.12 10.29 1.07
C LEU A 147 -12.12 11.39 0.72
N VAL A 148 -12.41 11.54 -0.56
CA VAL A 148 -13.38 12.52 -1.08
C VAL A 148 -14.57 11.82 -1.71
N GLY A 149 -15.75 12.46 -1.65
CA GLY A 149 -17.00 11.93 -2.18
C GLY A 149 -17.15 12.11 -3.68
N ALA A 150 -18.28 11.63 -4.19
CA ALA A 150 -18.64 11.74 -5.59
C ALA A 150 -18.72 13.22 -6.04
N GLY A 151 -18.14 13.52 -7.21
CA GLY A 151 -18.12 14.87 -7.77
C GLY A 151 -17.05 15.81 -7.21
N GLU A 152 -16.33 15.42 -6.16
CA GLU A 152 -15.23 16.20 -5.62
C GLU A 152 -13.92 15.97 -6.41
N ARG A 153 -13.03 16.96 -6.35
CA ARG A 153 -11.71 16.86 -6.98
C ARG A 153 -10.84 15.83 -6.25
N ALA A 154 -10.35 14.83 -6.98
CA ALA A 154 -9.39 13.86 -6.50
C ALA A 154 -8.05 13.98 -7.25
N ASP A 155 -6.95 13.66 -6.54
CA ASP A 155 -5.60 13.60 -7.10
C ASP A 155 -5.26 12.16 -7.54
N LEU A 156 -5.86 11.15 -6.87
CA LEU A 156 -5.75 9.74 -7.18
C LEU A 156 -7.14 9.11 -7.25
N HIS A 157 -7.31 8.16 -8.16
CA HIS A 157 -8.56 7.43 -8.38
C HIS A 157 -8.35 5.93 -8.12
N ALA A 158 -8.94 5.40 -7.06
CA ALA A 158 -8.91 3.97 -6.79
C ALA A 158 -10.08 3.27 -7.48
N TYR A 159 -9.78 2.39 -8.42
CA TYR A 159 -10.75 1.60 -9.16
C TYR A 159 -10.80 0.18 -8.63
N LEU A 160 -11.95 -0.31 -8.21
CA LEU A 160 -12.18 -1.74 -8.01
C LEU A 160 -12.97 -2.27 -9.21
N VAL A 161 -12.33 -3.11 -10.02
CA VAL A 161 -12.84 -3.52 -11.33
C VAL A 161 -12.65 -5.02 -11.58
N THR A 162 -13.46 -5.55 -12.51
CA THR A 162 -13.35 -6.95 -12.95
C THR A 162 -11.98 -7.23 -13.58
N PRO A 163 -11.57 -8.52 -13.66
CA PRO A 163 -10.31 -8.92 -14.28
C PRO A 163 -10.10 -8.35 -15.68
N GLY A 164 -11.11 -8.45 -16.57
CA GLY A 164 -10.98 -7.95 -17.94
C GLY A 164 -10.95 -6.42 -18.03
N THR A 165 -11.63 -5.70 -17.12
CA THR A 165 -11.49 -4.25 -17.03
C THR A 165 -10.13 -3.86 -16.48
N THR A 166 -9.58 -4.66 -15.53
CA THR A 166 -8.20 -4.47 -15.06
C THR A 166 -7.20 -4.56 -16.22
N ASP A 167 -7.31 -5.60 -17.07
CA ASP A 167 -6.41 -5.77 -18.21
C ASP A 167 -6.48 -4.57 -19.18
N ARG A 168 -7.67 -4.01 -19.41
CA ARG A 168 -7.83 -2.82 -20.27
C ARG A 168 -7.22 -1.56 -19.65
N LEU A 169 -7.52 -1.28 -18.38
CA LEU A 169 -7.04 -0.06 -17.70
C LEU A 169 -5.54 -0.09 -17.45
N CYS A 170 -4.98 -1.27 -17.26
CA CYS A 170 -3.54 -1.46 -17.00
C CYS A 170 -2.68 -1.52 -18.26
N SER A 171 -3.28 -1.62 -19.46
CA SER A 171 -2.52 -1.71 -20.72
C SER A 171 -1.51 -0.55 -20.85
N PRO A 172 -0.25 -0.79 -21.30
CA PRO A 172 0.28 -2.03 -21.87
C PRO A 172 0.82 -3.07 -20.85
N LEU A 173 0.63 -2.88 -19.54
CA LEU A 173 1.05 -3.84 -18.54
C LEU A 173 0.20 -5.11 -18.64
N LEU A 174 0.85 -6.28 -18.66
CA LEU A 174 0.17 -7.57 -18.74
C LEU A 174 -0.28 -8.03 -17.35
N THR A 175 -1.54 -7.78 -16.98
CA THR A 175 -2.13 -8.21 -15.71
C THR A 175 -2.77 -9.59 -15.79
N ARG A 176 -3.16 -10.06 -16.98
CA ARG A 176 -3.71 -11.40 -17.27
C ARG A 176 -4.92 -11.75 -16.40
N GLY A 177 -5.73 -10.74 -16.04
CA GLY A 177 -6.85 -10.92 -15.13
C GLY A 177 -6.47 -11.28 -13.68
N GLU A 178 -5.19 -11.25 -13.34
CA GLU A 178 -4.67 -11.76 -12.05
C GLU A 178 -4.01 -10.69 -11.19
N LEU A 179 -3.50 -9.63 -11.76
CA LEU A 179 -2.76 -8.60 -11.06
C LEU A 179 -3.55 -7.30 -11.01
N SER A 180 -3.17 -6.43 -10.10
CA SER A 180 -3.55 -5.02 -10.02
C SER A 180 -2.44 -4.17 -10.60
N CYS A 181 -2.66 -2.87 -10.76
CA CYS A 181 -1.65 -1.96 -11.30
C CYS A 181 -1.90 -0.50 -10.91
N ARG A 182 -0.90 0.33 -11.19
CA ARG A 182 -1.05 1.79 -11.19
C ARG A 182 -0.69 2.36 -12.56
N VAL A 183 -1.56 3.19 -13.13
CA VAL A 183 -1.33 3.90 -14.41
C VAL A 183 -1.74 5.37 -14.25
N GLY A 184 -0.77 6.27 -14.34
CA GLY A 184 -1.03 7.70 -14.09
C GLY A 184 -1.65 7.93 -12.70
N PRO A 185 -2.75 8.67 -12.56
CA PRO A 185 -3.45 8.87 -11.29
C PRO A 185 -4.34 7.68 -10.88
N GLN A 186 -4.47 6.66 -11.73
CA GLN A 186 -5.37 5.53 -11.51
C GLN A 186 -4.66 4.42 -10.73
N VAL A 187 -5.22 4.03 -9.60
CA VAL A 187 -4.86 2.86 -8.79
C VAL A 187 -5.91 1.78 -9.07
N VAL A 188 -5.56 0.77 -9.85
CA VAL A 188 -6.50 -0.25 -10.34
C VAL A 188 -6.38 -1.50 -9.51
N LEU A 189 -7.42 -1.80 -8.73
CA LEU A 189 -7.54 -2.96 -7.87
C LEU A 189 -8.40 -4.03 -8.57
N ASN A 190 -7.84 -5.22 -8.76
CA ASN A 190 -8.54 -6.34 -9.38
C ASN A 190 -9.56 -6.95 -8.40
N ALA A 191 -10.84 -6.98 -8.78
CA ALA A 191 -11.93 -7.49 -7.93
C ALA A 191 -11.75 -8.97 -7.56
N LYS A 192 -11.17 -9.79 -8.44
CA LYS A 192 -10.84 -11.19 -8.10
C LYS A 192 -9.89 -11.24 -6.90
N ARG A 193 -8.90 -10.37 -6.87
CA ARG A 193 -7.93 -10.29 -5.77
C ARG A 193 -8.54 -9.68 -4.52
N TRP A 194 -9.31 -8.64 -4.67
CA TRP A 194 -10.03 -8.01 -3.55
C TRP A 194 -10.95 -8.99 -2.82
N LEU A 195 -11.66 -9.82 -3.56
CA LEU A 195 -12.67 -10.74 -3.01
C LEU A 195 -12.08 -12.07 -2.55
N ARG A 196 -11.05 -12.59 -3.23
CA ARG A 196 -10.49 -13.93 -2.98
C ARG A 196 -9.09 -13.94 -2.38
N GLY A 197 -8.40 -12.80 -2.34
CA GLY A 197 -7.01 -12.73 -1.90
C GLY A 197 -6.02 -13.34 -2.91
N ALA A 198 -4.89 -13.79 -2.38
CA ALA A 198 -3.86 -14.51 -3.14
C ALA A 198 -3.31 -15.68 -2.30
N PRO A 199 -2.75 -16.73 -2.94
CA PRO A 199 -2.25 -17.92 -2.23
C PRO A 199 -1.29 -17.62 -1.08
N ALA A 200 -0.44 -16.60 -1.23
CA ALA A 200 0.51 -16.15 -0.20
C ALA A 200 -0.15 -15.72 1.13
N TYR A 201 -1.44 -15.36 1.08
CA TYR A 201 -2.21 -14.92 2.25
C TYR A 201 -3.17 -15.99 2.78
N GLY A 202 -3.36 -17.11 2.05
CA GLY A 202 -4.28 -18.17 2.45
C GLY A 202 -5.71 -17.66 2.66
N ARG A 203 -6.26 -17.83 3.87
CA ARG A 203 -7.58 -17.34 4.24
C ARG A 203 -7.63 -15.89 4.72
N ASP A 204 -6.50 -15.25 4.86
CA ASP A 204 -6.39 -13.85 5.34
C ASP A 204 -6.65 -12.85 4.19
N VAL A 205 -7.90 -12.80 3.74
CA VAL A 205 -8.34 -11.86 2.68
C VAL A 205 -8.25 -10.41 3.16
N ALA A 206 -8.48 -10.14 4.44
CA ALA A 206 -8.39 -8.80 5.00
C ALA A 206 -6.94 -8.27 4.95
N GLY A 207 -5.99 -9.05 5.43
CA GLY A 207 -4.56 -8.68 5.33
C GLY A 207 -4.09 -8.57 3.88
N TYR A 208 -4.63 -9.39 2.98
CA TYR A 208 -4.33 -9.25 1.55
C TYR A 208 -4.85 -7.93 0.96
N ARG A 209 -6.07 -7.49 1.30
CA ARG A 209 -6.61 -6.18 0.86
C ARG A 209 -5.74 -5.02 1.34
N GLN A 210 -5.28 -5.06 2.58
CA GLN A 210 -4.35 -4.08 3.14
C GLN A 210 -3.03 -4.06 2.34
N TYR A 211 -2.48 -5.24 2.05
CA TYR A 211 -1.31 -5.36 1.18
C TYR A 211 -1.57 -4.75 -0.20
N LEU A 212 -2.67 -5.12 -0.85
CA LEU A 212 -3.01 -4.70 -2.20
C LEU A 212 -3.11 -3.18 -2.30
N VAL A 213 -3.86 -2.55 -1.38
CA VAL A 213 -3.97 -1.09 -1.29
C VAL A 213 -2.59 -0.47 -1.10
N ASN A 214 -1.83 -0.91 -0.11
CA ASN A 214 -0.51 -0.36 0.18
C ASN A 214 0.48 -0.54 -0.99
N HIS A 215 0.43 -1.65 -1.70
CA HIS A 215 1.29 -1.94 -2.84
C HIS A 215 0.99 -0.99 -4.01
N GLU A 216 -0.27 -0.91 -4.45
CA GLU A 216 -0.64 -0.10 -5.61
C GLU A 216 -0.54 1.40 -5.32
N PHE A 217 -0.90 1.84 -4.12
CA PHE A 217 -0.64 3.22 -3.69
C PHE A 217 0.86 3.51 -3.54
N GLY A 218 1.66 2.54 -3.14
CA GLY A 218 3.12 2.64 -3.16
C GLY A 218 3.65 3.03 -4.55
N HIS A 219 3.11 2.42 -5.61
CA HIS A 219 3.43 2.83 -6.99
C HIS A 219 2.98 4.26 -7.30
N ALA A 220 1.83 4.70 -6.80
CA ALA A 220 1.38 6.08 -6.95
C ALA A 220 2.31 7.09 -6.22
N LEU A 221 2.99 6.64 -5.17
CA LEU A 221 4.01 7.40 -4.44
C LEU A 221 5.43 7.24 -5.03
N GLY A 222 5.57 6.69 -6.26
CA GLY A 222 6.84 6.53 -6.95
C GLY A 222 7.70 5.35 -6.48
N ARG A 223 7.11 4.37 -5.75
CA ARG A 223 7.86 3.20 -5.30
C ARG A 223 7.87 2.11 -6.36
N GLY A 224 9.06 1.62 -6.68
CA GLY A 224 9.26 0.46 -7.54
C GLY A 224 9.16 -0.86 -6.78
N HIS A 225 9.09 -1.97 -7.53
CA HIS A 225 9.16 -3.30 -6.93
C HIS A 225 10.52 -3.56 -6.28
N VAL A 226 10.48 -4.34 -5.21
CA VAL A 226 11.68 -4.83 -4.52
C VAL A 226 11.60 -6.34 -4.31
N ARG A 227 12.74 -6.98 -4.07
CA ARG A 227 12.84 -8.42 -3.81
C ARG A 227 12.74 -8.74 -2.32
N CYS A 228 12.51 -10.01 -2.00
CA CYS A 228 12.63 -10.53 -0.65
C CYS A 228 14.07 -10.33 -0.14
N PRO A 229 14.29 -9.71 1.03
CA PRO A 229 15.62 -9.48 1.58
C PRO A 229 16.28 -10.74 2.15
N GLY A 230 15.55 -11.85 2.22
CA GLY A 230 16.04 -13.13 2.70
C GLY A 230 14.96 -14.02 3.29
N ARG A 231 15.21 -15.32 3.26
CA ARG A 231 14.27 -16.35 3.75
C ARG A 231 13.85 -16.07 5.21
N GLY A 232 12.55 -16.17 5.49
CA GLY A 232 11.98 -15.96 6.81
C GLY A 232 11.87 -14.50 7.26
N ARG A 233 12.40 -13.53 6.48
CA ARG A 233 12.23 -12.09 6.74
C ARG A 233 10.81 -11.65 6.39
N LEU A 234 10.35 -10.52 6.94
CA LEU A 234 9.10 -9.91 6.48
C LEU A 234 9.26 -9.40 5.05
N ALA A 235 8.29 -9.69 4.20
CA ALA A 235 8.26 -9.18 2.84
C ALA A 235 8.12 -7.65 2.86
N PRO A 236 8.95 -6.90 2.12
CA PRO A 236 8.65 -5.50 1.86
C PRO A 236 7.27 -5.40 1.17
N VAL A 237 6.51 -4.35 1.48
CA VAL A 237 5.18 -4.18 0.87
C VAL A 237 5.26 -4.06 -0.66
N MET A 238 6.37 -3.54 -1.19
CA MET A 238 6.62 -3.44 -2.63
C MET A 238 7.15 -4.73 -3.28
N LEU A 239 7.31 -5.84 -2.53
CA LEU A 239 7.43 -7.17 -3.13
C LEU A 239 6.08 -7.56 -3.76
N GLN A 240 6.10 -8.15 -4.95
CA GLN A 240 4.87 -8.63 -5.63
C GLN A 240 4.29 -9.88 -4.93
N GLN A 241 3.78 -9.72 -3.70
CA GLN A 241 3.31 -10.82 -2.86
C GLN A 241 2.11 -11.57 -3.47
N THR A 242 1.41 -10.96 -4.43
CA THR A 242 0.37 -11.65 -5.22
C THR A 242 0.94 -12.80 -6.05
N LYS A 243 2.18 -12.68 -6.53
CA LYS A 243 2.87 -13.71 -7.32
C LYS A 243 3.57 -14.75 -6.45
N GLY A 244 3.99 -14.35 -5.25
CA GLY A 244 4.74 -15.21 -4.32
C GLY A 244 5.50 -14.40 -3.28
N LEU A 245 6.14 -15.10 -2.36
CA LEU A 245 6.86 -14.49 -1.24
C LEU A 245 8.39 -14.65 -1.35
N ASP A 246 8.89 -15.44 -2.29
CA ASP A 246 10.32 -15.71 -2.50
C ASP A 246 11.06 -16.11 -1.20
N GLY A 247 10.37 -16.87 -0.33
CA GLY A 247 10.88 -17.29 0.98
C GLY A 247 10.66 -16.30 2.12
N CYS A 248 10.15 -15.10 1.86
CA CYS A 248 9.73 -14.15 2.89
C CYS A 248 8.44 -14.59 3.60
N ARG A 249 8.16 -14.01 4.76
CA ARG A 249 6.85 -14.04 5.41
C ARG A 249 5.99 -12.88 4.87
N ARG A 250 4.70 -13.11 4.65
CA ARG A 250 3.76 -12.07 4.18
C ARG A 250 3.75 -10.85 5.11
N ASN A 251 3.57 -9.67 4.54
CA ASN A 251 3.47 -8.43 5.27
C ASN A 251 2.70 -7.37 4.46
N PRO A 252 1.59 -6.84 4.97
CA PRO A 252 0.80 -5.82 4.29
C PRO A 252 1.27 -4.38 4.52
N TRP A 253 2.26 -4.14 5.38
CA TRP A 253 2.56 -2.81 5.90
C TRP A 253 3.92 -2.26 5.47
N PRO A 254 3.97 -1.00 4.99
CA PRO A 254 5.25 -0.37 4.63
C PRO A 254 6.17 -0.11 5.83
N SER A 255 5.62 0.10 7.05
CA SER A 255 6.45 0.39 8.23
C SER A 255 7.22 -0.82 8.75
N ALA A 256 6.71 -2.03 8.55
CA ALA A 256 7.26 -3.25 9.14
C ALA A 256 8.66 -3.64 8.58
N THR A 257 9.10 -3.01 7.51
CA THR A 257 10.41 -3.27 6.86
C THR A 257 11.28 -2.03 6.73
N ARG A 258 10.92 -0.96 7.44
CA ARG A 258 11.77 0.22 7.61
C ARG A 258 12.70 -0.03 8.81
N GLY A 259 13.88 -0.43 8.56
CA GLY A 259 14.99 -0.57 9.48
C GLY A 259 16.26 -0.10 8.79
#